data_0a79875e034aa1ec430ed72f26faeb24
#
_entry.id   0a79875e034aa1ec430ed72f26faeb24
#
_cell.length_a   1.000
_cell.length_b   1.000
_cell.length_c   1.000
_cell.angle_alpha   90.00
_cell.angle_beta   90.00
_cell.angle_gamma   90.00
#
_symmetry.space_group_name_H-M   'P 1'
#
loop_
_entity.id
_entity.type
_entity.pdbx_description
1 polymer ?
#
loop_
_entity_poly.entity_id
_entity_poly.type
_entity_poly.pdbx_seq_one_letter_code
_entity_poly.pdbx_strand_id
1 'polypeptide(L)'
;MKASIAFFPVRVVPEYRRIIVFRLGKMLGVKGPGVVGVVPFIDRIVTVDLREFYLEIPRQTAITKDNAPISIDFITFFKVVDVAASVVQVSDFAGAAQNIAATTLRSVVGDISLDNVLAQRDQINEVLRSKLDDVTERWGVKVTTVEIREITPPPAVQEAMTRQMSAERTRRAVVTEAEGDKAAAILRAEGDKQSNILQAEGEKQANILQAEGERQAAALRAEGFALALTTVFQSARGVDSKTMGIQYLEALKALGASPSTKFVLPLEFGNLLQGLVGFTGNAFRDGSSREANGSTTEAVEAAE
;
A
#
# COMPACT_ATOMS: atom_id res chain seq x y z
N MET A 1 37.87 -38.90 15.20
CA MET A 1 39.33 -38.81 14.96
C MET A 1 39.87 -40.19 14.59
N LYS A 2 40.69 -40.30 13.55
CA LYS A 2 41.30 -41.57 13.17
C LYS A 2 42.79 -41.59 13.58
N ALA A 3 43.17 -42.47 14.48
CA ALA A 3 44.54 -42.72 14.78
C ALA A 3 45.09 -43.82 13.84
N SER A 4 46.21 -43.60 13.23
CA SER A 4 46.85 -44.50 12.29
C SER A 4 48.34 -44.67 12.67
N ILE A 5 48.83 -45.89 12.57
CA ILE A 5 50.26 -46.15 12.70
C ILE A 5 50.91 -45.76 11.36
N ALA A 6 51.95 -44.96 11.40
CA ALA A 6 52.66 -44.54 10.19
C ALA A 6 53.45 -45.70 9.60
N PHE A 7 53.18 -46.14 8.41
CA PHE A 7 53.91 -47.15 7.67
C PHE A 7 54.96 -46.54 6.76
N PHE A 8 54.76 -45.30 6.28
CA PHE A 8 55.70 -44.57 5.46
C PHE A 8 56.42 -43.47 6.24
N PRO A 9 57.68 -43.18 6.00
CA PRO A 9 58.45 -42.16 6.72
C PRO A 9 58.03 -40.72 6.43
N VAL A 10 57.19 -40.54 5.43
CA VAL A 10 56.74 -39.19 4.98
C VAL A 10 55.22 -39.21 4.76
N ARG A 11 54.57 -38.17 5.27
CA ARG A 11 53.15 -37.95 5.08
C ARG A 11 52.86 -36.53 4.59
N VAL A 12 52.04 -36.43 3.55
CA VAL A 12 51.52 -35.14 3.05
C VAL A 12 50.25 -34.78 3.79
N VAL A 13 50.21 -33.60 4.35
CA VAL A 13 49.09 -33.06 5.14
C VAL A 13 48.45 -31.95 4.36
N PRO A 14 47.16 -32.07 3.96
CA PRO A 14 46.42 -30.98 3.34
C PRO A 14 46.29 -29.77 4.25
N GLU A 15 46.06 -28.58 3.69
CA GLU A 15 45.96 -27.31 4.43
C GLU A 15 44.82 -27.29 5.46
N TYR A 16 43.71 -27.93 5.14
CA TYR A 16 42.53 -28.01 6.04
C TYR A 16 42.71 -29.08 7.15
N ARG A 17 43.87 -29.77 7.27
CA ARG A 17 44.14 -30.76 8.31
C ARG A 17 45.39 -30.39 9.08
N ARG A 18 45.44 -30.87 10.30
CA ARG A 18 46.64 -30.86 11.15
C ARG A 18 46.85 -32.26 11.67
N ILE A 19 48.09 -32.55 11.92
CA ILE A 19 48.46 -33.83 12.54
C ILE A 19 49.18 -33.60 13.85
N ILE A 20 48.84 -34.45 14.83
CA ILE A 20 49.56 -34.55 16.07
C ILE A 20 50.37 -35.84 16.03
N VAL A 21 51.68 -35.74 16.33
CA VAL A 21 52.56 -36.88 16.39
C VAL A 21 52.82 -37.24 17.83
N PHE A 22 52.48 -38.47 18.20
CA PHE A 22 52.79 -39.05 19.50
C PHE A 22 53.95 -40.04 19.33
N ARG A 23 55.08 -39.76 19.94
CA ARG A 23 56.23 -40.61 19.94
C ARG A 23 56.33 -41.35 21.30
N LEU A 24 56.22 -42.70 21.27
CA LEU A 24 56.20 -43.49 22.49
C LEU A 24 55.23 -42.97 23.56
N GLY A 25 54.06 -42.48 23.14
CA GLY A 25 53.03 -41.90 24.02
C GLY A 25 53.20 -40.41 24.37
N LYS A 26 54.37 -39.80 24.09
CA LYS A 26 54.60 -38.38 24.33
C LYS A 26 54.21 -37.55 23.13
N MET A 27 53.42 -36.52 23.33
CA MET A 27 53.06 -35.55 22.26
C MET A 27 54.28 -34.71 21.88
N LEU A 28 54.67 -34.76 20.60
CA LEU A 28 55.77 -33.96 20.06
C LEU A 28 55.31 -32.57 19.57
N GLY A 29 54.02 -32.41 19.37
CA GLY A 29 53.42 -31.17 18.93
C GLY A 29 52.54 -31.34 17.70
N VAL A 30 51.88 -30.24 17.31
CA VAL A 30 51.04 -30.14 16.12
C VAL A 30 51.91 -29.81 14.91
N LYS A 31 51.79 -30.60 13.87
CA LYS A 31 52.48 -30.33 12.59
C LYS A 31 51.49 -29.86 11.56
N GLY A 32 51.87 -28.78 10.86
CA GLY A 32 51.04 -28.05 9.87
C GLY A 32 50.97 -28.74 8.53
N PRO A 33 50.39 -28.02 7.54
CA PRO A 33 50.28 -28.54 6.18
C PRO A 33 51.63 -28.70 5.53
N GLY A 34 51.70 -29.57 4.50
CA GLY A 34 52.87 -29.87 3.74
C GLY A 34 53.43 -31.27 4.06
N VAL A 35 54.71 -31.45 3.84
CA VAL A 35 55.38 -32.73 3.99
C VAL A 35 55.92 -32.89 5.42
N VAL A 36 55.45 -33.91 6.12
CA VAL A 36 55.84 -34.17 7.50
C VAL A 36 56.55 -35.53 7.60
N GLY A 37 57.76 -35.50 8.11
CA GLY A 37 58.52 -36.69 8.43
C GLY A 37 58.01 -37.37 9.70
N VAL A 38 57.84 -38.70 9.65
CA VAL A 38 57.29 -39.51 10.73
C VAL A 38 58.15 -40.78 10.82
N VAL A 39 58.49 -41.17 12.03
CA VAL A 39 59.26 -42.41 12.23
C VAL A 39 58.29 -43.58 12.28
N PRO A 40 58.38 -44.53 11.30
CA PRO A 40 57.52 -45.69 11.26
C PRO A 40 57.65 -46.54 12.54
N PHE A 41 56.53 -47.16 12.95
CA PHE A 41 56.43 -48.04 14.14
C PHE A 41 56.54 -47.33 15.52
N ILE A 42 57.21 -46.18 15.60
CA ILE A 42 57.41 -45.44 16.86
C ILE A 42 56.38 -44.32 17.00
N ASP A 43 56.06 -43.64 15.91
CA ASP A 43 55.18 -42.52 15.89
C ASP A 43 53.71 -42.92 15.59
N ARG A 44 52.84 -42.55 16.50
CA ARG A 44 51.37 -42.59 16.32
C ARG A 44 50.86 -41.24 15.88
N ILE A 45 50.09 -41.20 14.83
CA ILE A 45 49.55 -39.97 14.23
C ILE A 45 48.06 -39.87 14.49
N VAL A 46 47.61 -38.74 14.95
CA VAL A 46 46.20 -38.37 15.00
C VAL A 46 45.97 -37.21 14.04
N THR A 47 45.04 -37.40 13.10
CA THR A 47 44.70 -36.38 12.12
C THR A 47 43.43 -35.69 12.57
N VAL A 48 43.43 -34.35 12.60
CA VAL A 48 42.32 -33.48 12.96
C VAL A 48 41.98 -32.62 11.77
N ASP A 49 40.70 -32.51 11.42
CA ASP A 49 40.18 -31.64 10.38
C ASP A 49 39.83 -30.30 11.02
N LEU A 50 40.23 -29.18 10.39
CA LEU A 50 39.98 -27.83 10.86
C LEU A 50 38.73 -27.22 10.31
N ARG A 51 38.10 -27.90 9.35
CA ARG A 51 36.85 -27.45 8.77
C ARG A 51 35.74 -27.57 9.79
N GLU A 52 34.73 -26.76 9.58
CA GLU A 52 33.51 -26.83 10.35
C GLU A 52 32.79 -28.17 10.13
N PHE A 53 32.33 -28.76 11.20
CA PHE A 53 31.53 -29.97 11.17
C PHE A 53 30.33 -29.82 12.09
N TYR A 54 29.27 -30.52 11.78
CA TYR A 54 28.07 -30.48 12.58
C TYR A 54 27.90 -31.76 13.38
N LEU A 55 27.19 -31.62 14.49
CA LEU A 55 26.77 -32.72 15.35
C LEU A 55 25.25 -32.60 15.55
N GLU A 56 24.53 -33.63 15.17
CA GLU A 56 23.10 -33.72 15.43
C GLU A 56 22.89 -34.18 16.88
N ILE A 57 22.15 -33.38 17.63
CA ILE A 57 21.73 -33.74 18.98
C ILE A 57 20.37 -34.39 18.88
N PRO A 58 20.23 -35.68 19.19
CA PRO A 58 18.96 -36.38 19.08
C PRO A 58 17.93 -35.73 20.01
N ARG A 59 16.68 -35.94 19.71
CA ARG A 59 15.53 -35.42 20.43
C ARG A 59 15.69 -35.56 21.95
N GLN A 60 15.67 -34.42 22.62
CA GLN A 60 15.77 -34.31 24.09
C GLN A 60 14.41 -33.86 24.62
N THR A 61 13.94 -34.52 25.68
CA THR A 61 12.77 -34.06 26.44
C THR A 61 13.19 -33.15 27.56
N ALA A 62 12.57 -31.97 27.62
CA ALA A 62 12.78 -30.98 28.69
C ALA A 62 11.40 -30.48 29.17
N ILE A 63 11.41 -29.96 30.41
CA ILE A 63 10.19 -29.35 30.99
C ILE A 63 10.43 -27.85 31.04
N THR A 64 9.53 -27.07 30.52
CA THR A 64 9.56 -25.60 30.52
C THR A 64 9.19 -25.04 31.87
N LYS A 65 9.41 -23.74 32.09
CA LYS A 65 9.10 -23.04 33.36
C LYS A 65 7.63 -23.16 33.74
N ASP A 66 6.72 -23.22 32.79
CA ASP A 66 5.28 -23.39 32.93
C ASP A 66 4.84 -24.87 33.01
N ASN A 67 5.80 -25.75 33.32
CA ASN A 67 5.60 -27.18 33.53
C ASN A 67 5.07 -27.97 32.31
N ALA A 68 5.30 -27.45 31.10
CA ALA A 68 4.96 -28.16 29.87
C ALA A 68 6.13 -29.03 29.42
N PRO A 69 5.98 -30.37 29.25
CA PRO A 69 7.01 -31.22 28.68
C PRO A 69 7.08 -30.96 27.17
N ILE A 70 8.27 -30.69 26.66
CA ILE A 70 8.55 -30.51 25.23
C ILE A 70 9.70 -31.37 24.78
N SER A 71 9.70 -31.73 23.52
CA SER A 71 10.79 -32.43 22.87
C SER A 71 11.45 -31.52 21.85
N ILE A 72 12.78 -31.39 21.94
CA ILE A 72 13.56 -30.52 21.06
C ILE A 72 14.69 -31.31 20.46
N ASP A 73 14.92 -31.16 19.16
CA ASP A 73 16.10 -31.58 18.47
C ASP A 73 16.81 -30.38 17.86
N PHE A 74 18.12 -30.41 17.84
CA PHE A 74 18.93 -29.31 17.34
C PHE A 74 20.26 -29.78 16.78
N ILE A 75 20.87 -28.93 15.99
CA ILE A 75 22.16 -29.15 15.36
C ILE A 75 23.14 -28.13 15.91
N THR A 76 24.34 -28.57 16.20
CA THR A 76 25.42 -27.70 16.62
C THR A 76 26.59 -27.79 15.66
N PHE A 77 27.08 -26.64 15.23
CA PHE A 77 28.24 -26.51 14.34
C PHE A 77 29.48 -26.21 15.18
N PHE A 78 30.51 -26.97 14.92
CA PHE A 78 31.79 -26.90 15.64
C PHE A 78 32.95 -26.69 14.70
N LYS A 79 33.95 -25.95 15.19
CA LYS A 79 35.22 -25.76 14.49
C LYS A 79 36.36 -25.98 15.47
N VAL A 80 37.35 -26.80 15.10
CA VAL A 80 38.55 -26.99 15.92
C VAL A 80 39.46 -25.77 15.80
N VAL A 81 39.75 -25.13 16.92
CA VAL A 81 40.68 -23.99 17.03
C VAL A 81 42.02 -24.43 17.56
N ASP A 82 42.04 -25.18 18.68
CA ASP A 82 43.25 -25.78 19.24
C ASP A 82 43.27 -27.30 19.01
N VAL A 83 44.11 -27.71 18.09
CA VAL A 83 44.26 -29.10 17.70
C VAL A 83 44.85 -29.96 18.85
N ALA A 84 45.76 -29.38 19.66
CA ALA A 84 46.40 -30.10 20.76
C ALA A 84 45.37 -30.39 21.85
N ALA A 85 44.64 -29.38 22.27
CA ALA A 85 43.60 -29.52 23.29
C ALA A 85 42.50 -30.50 22.83
N SER A 86 42.09 -30.47 21.55
CA SER A 86 40.99 -31.29 21.03
C SER A 86 41.30 -32.81 21.02
N VAL A 87 42.57 -33.19 21.12
CA VAL A 87 42.98 -34.59 21.15
C VAL A 87 43.38 -35.05 22.57
N VAL A 88 43.94 -34.14 23.35
CA VAL A 88 44.48 -34.50 24.69
C VAL A 88 43.41 -34.35 25.77
N GLN A 89 42.55 -33.35 25.70
CA GLN A 89 41.58 -33.02 26.75
C GLN A 89 40.32 -33.90 26.71
N VAL A 90 39.93 -34.38 25.57
CA VAL A 90 38.69 -35.18 25.39
C VAL A 90 38.94 -36.39 24.50
N SER A 91 38.56 -37.56 24.96
CA SER A 91 38.74 -38.81 24.20
C SER A 91 37.63 -38.99 23.13
N ASP A 92 36.40 -38.71 23.51
CA ASP A 92 35.22 -38.73 22.63
C ASP A 92 34.50 -37.39 22.69
N PHE A 93 34.87 -36.50 21.77
CA PHE A 93 34.27 -35.19 21.68
C PHE A 93 32.78 -35.27 21.35
N ALA A 94 32.38 -36.15 20.44
CA ALA A 94 30.99 -36.24 19.96
C ALA A 94 30.05 -36.64 21.12
N GLY A 95 30.39 -37.71 21.84
CA GLY A 95 29.59 -38.14 23.01
C GLY A 95 29.54 -37.10 24.13
N ALA A 96 30.71 -36.50 24.44
CA ALA A 96 30.80 -35.47 25.48
C ALA A 96 29.99 -34.22 25.10
N ALA A 97 30.09 -33.74 23.84
CA ALA A 97 29.37 -32.59 23.35
C ALA A 97 27.85 -32.82 23.33
N GLN A 98 27.40 -34.03 22.92
CA GLN A 98 25.96 -34.38 22.96
C GLN A 98 25.42 -34.36 24.40
N ASN A 99 26.12 -34.91 25.37
CA ASN A 99 25.67 -34.93 26.76
C ASN A 99 25.61 -33.53 27.37
N ILE A 100 26.63 -32.71 27.11
CA ILE A 100 26.63 -31.31 27.58
C ILE A 100 25.53 -30.51 26.90
N ALA A 101 25.38 -30.66 25.60
CA ALA A 101 24.33 -29.98 24.83
C ALA A 101 22.93 -30.35 25.35
N ALA A 102 22.68 -31.62 25.64
CA ALA A 102 21.41 -32.09 26.20
C ALA A 102 21.15 -31.51 27.61
N THR A 103 22.21 -31.44 28.45
CA THR A 103 22.09 -30.90 29.80
C THR A 103 21.91 -29.37 29.79
N THR A 104 22.65 -28.68 28.93
CA THR A 104 22.53 -27.25 28.75
C THR A 104 21.15 -26.85 28.19
N LEU A 105 20.66 -27.58 27.20
CA LEU A 105 19.30 -27.39 26.69
C LEU A 105 18.26 -27.51 27.80
N ARG A 106 18.34 -28.56 28.62
CA ARG A 106 17.40 -28.77 29.71
C ARG A 106 17.40 -27.62 30.71
N SER A 107 18.59 -27.10 31.05
CA SER A 107 18.72 -25.91 31.90
C SER A 107 18.12 -24.68 31.29
N VAL A 108 18.42 -24.38 30.02
CA VAL A 108 17.94 -23.17 29.34
C VAL A 108 16.42 -23.22 29.15
N VAL A 109 15.87 -24.35 28.72
CA VAL A 109 14.42 -24.54 28.52
C VAL A 109 13.67 -24.48 29.86
N GLY A 110 14.24 -25.00 30.95
CA GLY A 110 13.63 -24.95 32.26
C GLY A 110 13.42 -23.54 32.83
N ASP A 111 14.16 -22.57 32.33
CA ASP A 111 14.07 -21.17 32.76
C ASP A 111 13.07 -20.35 31.91
N ILE A 112 12.55 -20.91 30.81
CA ILE A 112 11.77 -20.21 29.79
C ILE A 112 10.35 -20.82 29.69
N SER A 113 9.32 -19.99 29.46
CA SER A 113 7.95 -20.47 29.20
C SER A 113 7.81 -21.07 27.80
N LEU A 114 6.85 -21.95 27.62
CA LEU A 114 6.58 -22.62 26.33
C LEU A 114 6.37 -21.62 25.19
N ASP A 115 5.58 -20.58 25.43
CA ASP A 115 5.32 -19.54 24.42
C ASP A 115 6.60 -18.84 23.96
N ASN A 116 7.50 -18.53 24.91
CA ASN A 116 8.78 -17.91 24.59
C ASN A 116 9.73 -18.88 23.87
N VAL A 117 9.71 -20.17 24.21
CA VAL A 117 10.49 -21.19 23.51
C VAL A 117 10.08 -21.28 22.04
N LEU A 118 8.79 -21.14 21.74
CA LEU A 118 8.27 -21.17 20.37
C LEU A 118 8.49 -19.86 19.62
N ALA A 119 8.38 -18.72 20.32
CA ALA A 119 8.45 -17.39 19.70
C ALA A 119 9.88 -16.85 19.55
N GLN A 120 10.82 -17.20 20.46
CA GLN A 120 12.16 -16.60 20.55
C GLN A 120 13.27 -17.64 20.32
N ARG A 121 13.15 -18.43 19.28
CA ARG A 121 14.12 -19.48 18.94
C ARG A 121 15.55 -18.96 18.79
N ASP A 122 15.72 -17.81 18.14
CA ASP A 122 17.02 -17.20 17.88
C ASP A 122 17.74 -16.81 19.17
N GLN A 123 17.01 -16.30 20.16
CA GLN A 123 17.56 -15.98 21.46
C GLN A 123 18.02 -17.24 22.21
N ILE A 124 17.26 -18.32 22.11
CA ILE A 124 17.61 -19.61 22.72
C ILE A 124 18.84 -20.19 22.03
N ASN A 125 18.92 -20.14 20.71
CA ASN A 125 20.09 -20.58 19.95
C ASN A 125 21.36 -19.85 20.41
N GLU A 126 21.28 -18.53 20.61
CA GLU A 126 22.43 -17.74 21.04
C GLU A 126 22.84 -18.05 22.51
N VAL A 127 21.88 -18.22 23.40
CA VAL A 127 22.14 -18.61 24.80
C VAL A 127 22.75 -20.01 24.85
N LEU A 128 22.23 -20.96 24.06
CA LEU A 128 22.80 -22.30 23.96
C LEU A 128 24.21 -22.26 23.39
N ARG A 129 24.44 -21.49 22.32
CA ARG A 129 25.72 -21.30 21.68
C ARG A 129 26.75 -20.79 22.71
N SER A 130 26.44 -19.74 23.44
CA SER A 130 27.33 -19.16 24.44
C SER A 130 27.68 -20.14 25.55
N LYS A 131 26.67 -20.82 26.13
CA LYS A 131 26.87 -21.80 27.21
C LYS A 131 27.64 -23.03 26.74
N LEU A 132 27.46 -23.48 25.52
CA LEU A 132 28.20 -24.60 24.95
C LEU A 132 29.63 -24.20 24.62
N ASP A 133 29.84 -23.01 24.06
CA ASP A 133 31.17 -22.48 23.74
C ASP A 133 32.05 -22.37 24.99
N ASP A 134 31.53 -21.86 26.09
CA ASP A 134 32.24 -21.77 27.40
C ASP A 134 32.80 -23.13 27.89
N VAL A 135 32.08 -24.21 27.57
CA VAL A 135 32.51 -25.55 27.97
C VAL A 135 33.48 -26.16 26.97
N THR A 136 33.20 -26.00 25.65
CA THR A 136 33.98 -26.63 24.58
C THR A 136 35.27 -25.89 24.27
N GLU A 137 35.42 -24.63 24.67
CA GLU A 137 36.64 -23.86 24.55
C GLU A 137 37.82 -24.56 25.27
N ARG A 138 37.57 -25.15 26.43
CA ARG A 138 38.57 -25.94 27.19
C ARG A 138 39.09 -27.14 26.41
N TRP A 139 38.32 -27.64 25.46
CA TRP A 139 38.70 -28.74 24.57
C TRP A 139 39.30 -28.25 23.26
N GLY A 140 39.51 -26.93 23.11
CA GLY A 140 40.04 -26.33 21.89
C GLY A 140 39.10 -26.37 20.72
N VAL A 141 37.78 -26.50 20.97
CA VAL A 141 36.74 -26.53 19.95
C VAL A 141 35.77 -25.41 20.19
N LYS A 142 35.54 -24.59 19.18
CA LYS A 142 34.64 -23.48 19.21
C LYS A 142 33.27 -23.87 18.64
N VAL A 143 32.20 -23.43 19.29
CA VAL A 143 30.83 -23.52 18.76
C VAL A 143 30.59 -22.34 17.83
N THR A 144 30.35 -22.60 16.57
CA THR A 144 30.06 -21.55 15.59
C THR A 144 28.59 -21.15 15.66
N THR A 145 27.71 -22.12 15.57
CA THR A 145 26.25 -21.90 15.54
C THR A 145 25.53 -23.06 16.21
N VAL A 146 24.41 -22.74 16.85
CA VAL A 146 23.42 -23.72 17.33
C VAL A 146 22.11 -23.43 16.67
N GLU A 147 21.46 -24.44 16.11
CA GLU A 147 20.17 -24.28 15.42
C GLU A 147 19.18 -25.34 15.90
N ILE A 148 18.05 -24.88 16.42
CA ILE A 148 16.92 -25.73 16.77
C ILE A 148 16.19 -26.12 15.49
N ARG A 149 16.08 -27.44 15.26
CA ARG A 149 15.34 -27.98 14.10
C ARG A 149 13.86 -28.03 14.35
N GLU A 150 13.46 -28.72 15.41
CA GLU A 150 12.06 -28.94 15.73
C GLU A 150 11.82 -28.82 17.22
N ILE A 151 10.70 -28.20 17.57
CA ILE A 151 10.16 -28.15 18.92
C ILE A 151 8.77 -28.79 18.88
N THR A 152 8.63 -29.91 19.56
CA THR A 152 7.38 -30.69 19.56
C THR A 152 6.76 -30.62 20.96
N PRO A 153 5.71 -29.83 21.19
CA PRO A 153 4.95 -29.83 22.43
C PRO A 153 4.05 -31.07 22.50
N PRO A 154 3.49 -31.42 23.67
CA PRO A 154 2.52 -32.50 23.82
C PRO A 154 1.30 -32.29 22.91
N PRO A 155 0.67 -33.34 22.39
CA PRO A 155 -0.48 -33.24 21.49
C PRO A 155 -1.63 -32.42 22.04
N ALA A 156 -1.94 -32.56 23.32
CA ALA A 156 -3.01 -31.79 23.97
C ALA A 156 -2.75 -30.28 23.98
N VAL A 157 -1.48 -29.87 24.18
CA VAL A 157 -1.08 -28.47 24.14
C VAL A 157 -1.10 -27.96 22.70
N GLN A 158 -0.61 -28.77 21.76
CA GLN A 158 -0.62 -28.43 20.34
C GLN A 158 -2.05 -28.20 19.82
N GLU A 159 -3.00 -29.07 20.19
CA GLU A 159 -4.41 -28.89 19.84
C GLU A 159 -5.03 -27.62 20.46
N ALA A 160 -4.70 -27.35 21.74
CA ALA A 160 -5.17 -26.14 22.42
C ALA A 160 -4.63 -24.87 21.74
N MET A 161 -3.33 -24.84 21.41
CA MET A 161 -2.70 -23.73 20.69
C MET A 161 -3.28 -23.55 19.29
N THR A 162 -3.52 -24.65 18.58
CA THR A 162 -4.13 -24.61 17.22
C THR A 162 -5.52 -24.01 17.29
N ARG A 163 -6.34 -24.40 18.28
CA ARG A 163 -7.67 -23.83 18.49
C ARG A 163 -7.61 -22.34 18.85
N GLN A 164 -6.69 -21.96 19.74
CA GLN A 164 -6.50 -20.57 20.13
C GLN A 164 -6.04 -19.71 18.94
N MET A 165 -5.06 -20.18 18.17
CA MET A 165 -4.59 -19.49 16.98
C MET A 165 -5.68 -19.36 15.90
N SER A 166 -6.47 -20.42 15.71
CA SER A 166 -7.60 -20.38 14.78
C SER A 166 -8.65 -19.35 15.22
N ALA A 167 -9.03 -19.34 16.49
CA ALA A 167 -9.97 -18.37 17.04
C ALA A 167 -9.45 -16.92 16.91
N GLU A 168 -8.18 -16.69 17.22
CA GLU A 168 -7.56 -15.37 17.10
C GLU A 168 -7.45 -14.91 15.64
N ARG A 169 -7.10 -15.81 14.71
CA ARG A 169 -7.10 -15.51 13.27
C ARG A 169 -8.51 -15.17 12.77
N THR A 170 -9.51 -15.94 13.19
CA THR A 170 -10.91 -15.68 12.84
C THR A 170 -11.36 -14.32 13.39
N ARG A 171 -11.04 -14.04 14.66
CA ARG A 171 -11.36 -12.73 15.27
C ARG A 171 -10.72 -11.57 14.48
N ARG A 172 -9.41 -11.69 14.15
CA ARG A 172 -8.72 -10.66 13.37
C ARG A 172 -9.30 -10.52 11.96
N ALA A 173 -9.64 -11.63 11.31
CA ALA A 173 -10.25 -11.60 9.97
C ALA A 173 -11.58 -10.84 9.99
N VAL A 174 -12.47 -11.13 10.96
CA VAL A 174 -13.76 -10.44 11.11
C VAL A 174 -13.57 -8.94 11.39
N VAL A 175 -12.61 -8.58 12.26
CA VAL A 175 -12.31 -7.17 12.53
C VAL A 175 -11.81 -6.45 11.29
N THR A 176 -10.85 -7.05 10.58
CA THR A 176 -10.28 -6.45 9.36
C THR A 176 -11.33 -6.34 8.25
N GLU A 177 -12.21 -7.33 8.11
CA GLU A 177 -13.33 -7.30 7.15
C GLU A 177 -14.30 -6.16 7.48
N ALA A 178 -14.71 -6.05 8.75
CA ALA A 178 -15.61 -4.98 9.20
C ALA A 178 -14.99 -3.57 9.04
N GLU A 179 -13.70 -3.43 9.32
CA GLU A 179 -12.96 -2.18 9.08
C GLU A 179 -12.88 -1.87 7.58
N GLY A 180 -12.64 -2.88 6.75
CA GLY A 180 -12.65 -2.78 5.29
C GLY A 180 -14.01 -2.34 4.74
N ASP A 181 -15.08 -2.96 5.20
CA ASP A 181 -16.45 -2.61 4.81
C ASP A 181 -16.82 -1.19 5.23
N LYS A 182 -16.45 -0.80 6.45
CA LYS A 182 -16.65 0.57 6.93
C LYS A 182 -15.89 1.58 6.06
N ALA A 183 -14.63 1.32 5.78
CA ALA A 183 -13.81 2.19 4.93
C ALA A 183 -14.38 2.28 3.51
N ALA A 184 -14.79 1.15 2.94
CA ALA A 184 -15.43 1.11 1.63
C ALA A 184 -16.76 1.87 1.58
N ALA A 185 -17.59 1.78 2.63
CA ALA A 185 -18.85 2.52 2.73
C ALA A 185 -18.60 4.03 2.81
N ILE A 186 -17.62 4.47 3.62
CA ILE A 186 -17.24 5.89 3.71
C ILE A 186 -16.76 6.40 2.35
N LEU A 187 -15.87 5.66 1.70
CA LEU A 187 -15.30 6.07 0.41
C LEU A 187 -16.36 6.15 -0.71
N ARG A 188 -17.35 5.22 -0.70
CA ARG A 188 -18.50 5.29 -1.62
C ARG A 188 -19.35 6.52 -1.35
N ALA A 189 -19.68 6.80 -0.09
CA ALA A 189 -20.48 7.96 0.28
C ALA A 189 -19.78 9.29 -0.06
N GLU A 190 -18.46 9.37 0.13
CA GLU A 190 -17.66 10.52 -0.29
C GLU A 190 -17.61 10.67 -1.81
N GLY A 191 -17.47 9.56 -2.54
CA GLY A 191 -17.54 9.53 -4.01
C GLY A 191 -18.88 9.99 -4.55
N ASP A 192 -19.98 9.50 -3.98
CA ASP A 192 -21.35 9.91 -4.35
C ASP A 192 -21.58 11.40 -4.05
N LYS A 193 -21.14 11.86 -2.89
CA LYS A 193 -21.21 13.29 -2.54
C LYS A 193 -20.43 14.15 -3.55
N GLN A 194 -19.21 13.76 -3.87
CA GLN A 194 -18.39 14.51 -4.83
C GLN A 194 -19.00 14.50 -6.24
N SER A 195 -19.52 13.34 -6.65
CA SER A 195 -20.23 13.22 -7.93
C SER A 195 -21.44 14.16 -8.02
N ASN A 196 -22.28 14.18 -6.97
CA ASN A 196 -23.43 15.06 -6.92
C ASN A 196 -23.05 16.55 -6.93
N ILE A 197 -21.97 16.93 -6.23
CA ILE A 197 -21.45 18.33 -6.25
C ILE A 197 -21.00 18.69 -7.67
N LEU A 198 -20.18 17.86 -8.30
CA LEU A 198 -19.69 18.10 -9.66
C LEU A 198 -20.83 18.16 -10.69
N GLN A 199 -21.84 17.31 -10.54
CA GLN A 199 -23.02 17.35 -11.42
C GLN A 199 -23.80 18.65 -11.25
N ALA A 200 -24.06 19.06 -9.99
CA ALA A 200 -24.75 20.33 -9.71
C ALA A 200 -23.96 21.56 -10.20
N GLU A 201 -22.65 21.55 -10.05
CA GLU A 201 -21.78 22.61 -10.59
C GLU A 201 -21.80 22.63 -12.12
N GLY A 202 -21.77 21.44 -12.75
CA GLY A 202 -21.88 21.30 -14.20
C GLY A 202 -23.22 21.82 -14.73
N GLU A 203 -24.33 21.48 -14.10
CA GLU A 203 -25.67 21.96 -14.46
C GLU A 203 -25.77 23.49 -14.28
N LYS A 204 -25.25 24.02 -13.16
CA LYS A 204 -25.18 25.46 -12.93
C LYS A 204 -24.40 26.15 -14.04
N GLN A 205 -23.23 25.63 -14.40
CA GLN A 205 -22.40 26.24 -15.45
C GLN A 205 -23.07 26.16 -16.83
N ALA A 206 -23.73 25.05 -17.13
CA ALA A 206 -24.46 24.86 -18.35
C ALA A 206 -25.62 25.90 -18.46
N ASN A 207 -26.40 26.09 -17.40
CA ASN A 207 -27.47 27.07 -17.33
C ASN A 207 -26.97 28.53 -17.49
N ILE A 208 -25.81 28.86 -16.88
CA ILE A 208 -25.20 30.18 -17.03
C ILE A 208 -24.79 30.41 -18.51
N LEU A 209 -24.07 29.44 -19.10
CA LEU A 209 -23.63 29.55 -20.50
C LEU A 209 -24.79 29.61 -21.47
N GLN A 210 -25.87 28.87 -21.20
CA GLN A 210 -27.09 28.92 -22.00
C GLN A 210 -27.76 30.30 -21.93
N ALA A 211 -27.93 30.84 -20.70
CA ALA A 211 -28.51 32.16 -20.50
C ALA A 211 -27.67 33.29 -21.12
N GLU A 212 -26.34 33.18 -21.03
CA GLU A 212 -25.44 34.12 -21.71
C GLU A 212 -25.52 34.01 -23.23
N GLY A 213 -25.60 32.80 -23.76
CA GLY A 213 -25.79 32.54 -25.19
C GLY A 213 -27.11 33.09 -25.70
N GLU A 214 -28.22 32.89 -24.98
CA GLU A 214 -29.53 33.44 -25.30
C GLU A 214 -29.51 34.98 -25.26
N ARG A 215 -28.87 35.57 -24.26
CA ARG A 215 -28.72 37.06 -24.18
C ARG A 215 -27.92 37.60 -25.35
N GLN A 216 -26.81 36.98 -25.72
CA GLN A 216 -26.02 37.38 -26.88
C GLN A 216 -26.77 37.20 -28.17
N ALA A 217 -27.48 36.09 -28.35
CA ALA A 217 -28.31 35.83 -29.52
C ALA A 217 -29.45 36.85 -29.64
N ALA A 218 -30.09 37.23 -28.52
CA ALA A 218 -31.12 38.26 -28.52
C ALA A 218 -30.55 39.64 -28.88
N ALA A 219 -29.39 40.01 -28.35
CA ALA A 219 -28.70 41.27 -28.67
C ALA A 219 -28.34 41.35 -30.18
N LEU A 220 -27.73 40.28 -30.71
CA LEU A 220 -27.35 40.20 -32.11
C LEU A 220 -28.56 40.22 -33.05
N ARG A 221 -29.68 39.57 -32.64
CA ARG A 221 -30.95 39.67 -33.42
C ARG A 221 -31.50 41.08 -33.39
N ALA A 222 -31.47 41.78 -32.25
CA ALA A 222 -31.92 43.17 -32.11
C ALA A 222 -31.06 44.14 -32.96
N GLU A 223 -29.72 43.96 -32.89
CA GLU A 223 -28.80 44.74 -33.76
C GLU A 223 -29.03 44.44 -35.26
N GLY A 224 -29.16 43.19 -35.61
CA GLY A 224 -29.48 42.84 -37.00
C GLY A 224 -30.80 43.39 -37.48
N PHE A 225 -31.83 43.40 -36.63
CA PHE A 225 -33.12 43.98 -36.92
C PHE A 225 -33.04 45.53 -37.06
N ALA A 226 -32.30 46.19 -36.16
CA ALA A 226 -32.06 47.64 -36.22
C ALA A 226 -31.31 48.06 -37.51
N LEU A 227 -30.27 47.21 -37.87
CA LEU A 227 -29.53 47.45 -39.12
C LEU A 227 -30.42 47.25 -40.36
N ALA A 228 -31.25 46.20 -40.35
CA ALA A 228 -32.21 45.91 -41.42
C ALA A 228 -33.22 47.09 -41.57
N LEU A 229 -33.78 47.56 -40.45
CA LEU A 229 -34.66 48.74 -40.45
C LEU A 229 -33.98 49.98 -40.99
N THR A 230 -32.76 50.28 -40.52
CA THR A 230 -32.02 51.46 -41.05
C THR A 230 -31.74 51.35 -42.54
N THR A 231 -31.38 50.18 -43.01
CA THR A 231 -31.16 49.92 -44.45
C THR A 231 -32.44 50.10 -45.24
N VAL A 232 -33.57 49.58 -44.75
CA VAL A 232 -34.87 49.74 -45.35
C VAL A 232 -35.27 51.24 -45.36
N PHE A 233 -35.11 51.99 -44.26
CA PHE A 233 -35.37 53.38 -44.16
C PHE A 233 -34.50 54.22 -45.09
N GLN A 234 -33.21 53.92 -45.20
CA GLN A 234 -32.30 54.58 -46.13
C GLN A 234 -32.71 54.36 -47.60
N SER A 235 -33.06 53.12 -47.90
CA SER A 235 -33.55 52.77 -49.26
C SER A 235 -34.92 53.41 -49.60
N ALA A 236 -35.79 53.52 -48.56
CA ALA A 236 -37.13 54.12 -48.76
C ALA A 236 -37.05 55.64 -48.90
N ARG A 237 -36.05 56.36 -48.39
CA ARG A 237 -35.86 57.79 -48.57
C ARG A 237 -35.61 58.21 -50.02
N GLY A 238 -35.17 57.31 -50.91
CA GLY A 238 -34.88 57.54 -52.26
C GLY A 238 -36.06 57.15 -53.22
N VAL A 239 -37.14 56.61 -52.68
CA VAL A 239 -38.25 56.08 -53.48
C VAL A 239 -39.36 57.16 -53.67
N ASP A 240 -39.63 57.52 -54.92
CA ASP A 240 -40.69 58.44 -55.28
C ASP A 240 -42.09 57.87 -54.91
N SER A 241 -43.02 58.77 -54.53
CA SER A 241 -44.36 58.42 -54.05
C SER A 241 -45.13 57.55 -55.08
N LYS A 242 -44.84 57.68 -56.38
CA LYS A 242 -45.39 56.79 -57.42
C LYS A 242 -44.90 55.34 -57.33
N THR A 243 -43.66 55.17 -57.01
CA THR A 243 -43.02 53.81 -56.85
C THR A 243 -43.54 53.08 -55.58
N MET A 244 -43.78 53.81 -54.49
CA MET A 244 -44.46 53.30 -53.30
C MET A 244 -45.90 52.84 -53.62
N GLY A 245 -46.66 53.62 -54.44
CA GLY A 245 -47.99 53.21 -54.84
C GLY A 245 -48.00 51.91 -55.70
N ILE A 246 -47.02 51.75 -56.58
CA ILE A 246 -46.89 50.53 -57.37
C ILE A 246 -46.54 49.33 -56.50
N GLN A 247 -45.60 49.46 -55.58
CA GLN A 247 -45.22 48.40 -54.61
C GLN A 247 -46.39 48.03 -53.70
N TYR A 248 -47.19 49.00 -53.26
CA TYR A 248 -48.39 48.77 -52.45
C TYR A 248 -49.42 47.96 -53.21
N LEU A 249 -49.65 48.30 -54.53
CA LEU A 249 -50.53 47.55 -55.41
C LEU A 249 -49.99 46.14 -55.69
N GLU A 250 -48.70 45.97 -55.82
CA GLU A 250 -48.03 44.65 -56.01
C GLU A 250 -48.11 43.76 -54.76
N ALA A 251 -47.93 44.33 -53.57
CA ALA A 251 -48.16 43.65 -52.30
C ALA A 251 -49.66 43.25 -52.14
N LEU A 252 -50.61 44.13 -52.50
CA LEU A 252 -52.01 43.80 -52.48
C LEU A 252 -52.36 42.69 -53.51
N LYS A 253 -51.75 42.70 -54.70
CA LYS A 253 -51.91 41.66 -55.71
C LYS A 253 -51.34 40.32 -55.23
N ALA A 254 -50.18 40.32 -54.53
CA ALA A 254 -49.57 39.13 -53.96
C ALA A 254 -50.42 38.56 -52.79
N LEU A 255 -51.00 39.43 -51.97
CA LEU A 255 -51.96 39.04 -50.91
C LEU A 255 -53.28 38.50 -51.52
N GLY A 256 -53.77 39.05 -52.64
CA GLY A 256 -54.97 38.56 -53.35
C GLY A 256 -54.77 37.25 -54.14
N ALA A 257 -53.52 36.85 -54.40
CA ALA A 257 -53.20 35.61 -55.10
C ALA A 257 -53.07 34.40 -54.12
N SER A 258 -53.15 34.59 -52.82
CA SER A 258 -53.08 33.55 -51.82
C SER A 258 -54.44 32.90 -51.59
N PRO A 259 -54.58 31.56 -51.76
CA PRO A 259 -55.92 30.90 -51.80
C PRO A 259 -56.58 30.71 -50.44
N SER A 260 -56.04 31.23 -49.33
CA SER A 260 -56.58 31.01 -47.99
C SER A 260 -56.54 32.19 -47.02
N THR A 261 -56.65 33.45 -47.51
CA THR A 261 -56.67 34.61 -46.66
C THR A 261 -58.05 35.19 -46.49
N LYS A 262 -58.77 34.87 -45.45
CA LYS A 262 -59.91 35.62 -45.01
C LYS A 262 -59.43 36.85 -44.25
N PHE A 263 -59.48 38.03 -44.89
CA PHE A 263 -59.21 39.28 -44.18
C PHE A 263 -60.42 39.66 -43.36
N VAL A 264 -60.41 39.48 -42.07
CA VAL A 264 -61.29 40.17 -41.13
C VAL A 264 -60.59 41.47 -40.77
N LEU A 265 -60.89 42.55 -41.47
CA LEU A 265 -60.50 43.88 -41.11
C LEU A 265 -61.36 44.33 -39.90
N PRO A 266 -60.85 44.49 -38.71
CA PRO A 266 -61.61 45.07 -37.63
C PRO A 266 -61.96 46.50 -38.02
N LEU A 267 -63.20 46.90 -37.77
CA LEU A 267 -63.70 48.27 -38.05
C LEU A 267 -62.93 49.38 -37.31
N GLU A 268 -62.09 49.02 -36.37
CA GLU A 268 -61.23 49.90 -35.60
C GLU A 268 -60.00 50.44 -36.33
N PHE A 269 -59.67 49.87 -37.54
CA PHE A 269 -58.60 50.38 -38.40
C PHE A 269 -58.93 51.71 -39.01
N GLY A 270 -60.21 52.05 -39.16
CA GLY A 270 -60.70 53.34 -39.64
C GLY A 270 -60.37 54.47 -38.67
N ASN A 271 -60.34 54.17 -37.35
CA ASN A 271 -60.03 55.15 -36.34
C ASN A 271 -58.50 55.39 -36.16
N LEU A 272 -57.68 54.43 -36.53
CA LEU A 272 -56.24 54.56 -36.57
C LEU A 272 -55.72 55.48 -37.67
N LEU A 273 -56.43 55.48 -38.85
CA LEU A 273 -56.14 56.36 -39.94
C LEU A 273 -56.59 57.84 -39.64
N GLN A 274 -57.65 58.02 -38.85
CA GLN A 274 -58.02 59.35 -38.34
C GLN A 274 -57.03 59.86 -37.26
N GLY A 275 -56.43 58.99 -36.43
CA GLY A 275 -55.39 59.34 -35.53
C GLY A 275 -54.09 59.77 -36.21
N LEU A 276 -53.73 59.21 -37.35
CA LEU A 276 -52.53 59.60 -38.10
C LEU A 276 -52.70 60.98 -38.84
N VAL A 277 -53.88 61.34 -39.22
CA VAL A 277 -54.16 62.66 -39.80
C VAL A 277 -54.22 63.73 -38.68
N GLY A 278 -54.60 63.36 -37.46
CA GLY A 278 -54.54 64.24 -36.24
C GLY A 278 -53.17 64.51 -35.67
N PHE A 279 -52.18 63.69 -35.98
CA PHE A 279 -50.84 63.80 -35.42
C PHE A 279 -49.94 64.85 -36.08
N THR A 280 -50.37 65.41 -37.24
CA THR A 280 -49.67 66.55 -37.86
C THR A 280 -50.08 67.91 -37.29
N GLY A 281 -51.01 67.94 -36.32
CA GLY A 281 -51.57 69.21 -35.82
C GLY A 281 -51.17 69.65 -34.43
N ASN A 282 -50.56 68.78 -33.60
CA ASN A 282 -50.30 69.13 -32.21
C ASN A 282 -48.91 68.70 -31.67
N ALA A 283 -47.90 68.94 -32.47
CA ALA A 283 -46.49 68.77 -31.97
C ALA A 283 -45.93 70.04 -31.34
N PHE A 284 -46.72 70.95 -30.90
CA PHE A 284 -46.30 72.15 -30.18
C PHE A 284 -47.36 72.55 -29.15
N ARG A 285 -47.29 71.92 -27.95
CA ARG A 285 -47.64 72.62 -26.70
C ARG A 285 -47.26 71.80 -25.47
N ASP A 286 -46.24 72.29 -24.95
CA ASP A 286 -46.09 72.63 -23.56
C ASP A 286 -45.94 71.53 -22.52
N GLY A 287 -44.85 71.66 -21.90
CA GLY A 287 -44.35 71.09 -20.73
C GLY A 287 -45.12 71.44 -19.47
N SER A 288 -44.62 70.97 -18.46
CA SER A 288 -44.64 71.32 -17.03
C SER A 288 -45.54 70.49 -16.12
N SER A 289 -44.85 70.16 -15.16
CA SER A 289 -45.16 70.09 -13.74
C SER A 289 -45.55 68.75 -13.10
N ARG A 290 -44.59 68.39 -12.30
CA ARG A 290 -44.63 68.21 -10.83
C ARG A 290 -45.18 66.91 -10.26
N GLU A 291 -44.25 66.27 -9.59
CA GLU A 291 -44.17 66.10 -8.10
C GLU A 291 -45.40 65.38 -7.50
N ALA A 292 -45.30 64.37 -6.74
CA ALA A 292 -44.69 64.22 -5.44
C ALA A 292 -45.26 62.99 -4.75
N ASN A 293 -44.51 62.54 -3.83
CA ASN A 293 -44.87 61.81 -2.59
C ASN A 293 -45.26 60.34 -2.75
N GLY A 294 -44.72 59.48 -1.94
CA GLY A 294 -44.03 59.53 -0.70
C GLY A 294 -44.34 58.25 0.04
N SER A 295 -43.34 57.72 0.64
CA SER A 295 -43.36 57.07 1.94
C SER A 295 -44.39 55.91 2.13
N THR A 296 -44.09 54.86 2.67
CA THR A 296 -43.55 54.48 4.00
C THR A 296 -43.52 52.96 4.11
N THR A 297 -42.54 52.47 4.63
CA THR A 297 -42.30 51.94 5.97
C THR A 297 -42.38 50.44 6.03
N GLU A 298 -41.20 49.90 6.35
CA GLU A 298 -40.84 49.10 7.54
C GLU A 298 -41.53 47.79 7.73
N ALA A 299 -40.65 46.91 7.88
CA ALA A 299 -40.37 46.15 9.09
C ALA A 299 -41.00 44.76 9.14
N VAL A 300 -40.25 43.92 9.55
CA VAL A 300 -40.15 42.97 10.63
C VAL A 300 -39.58 41.68 10.05
N GLU A 301 -38.30 41.44 10.26
CA GLU A 301 -37.63 40.86 11.44
C GLU A 301 -38.18 39.48 11.83
N ALA A 302 -37.24 38.56 11.78
CA ALA A 302 -36.93 37.52 12.78
C ALA A 302 -37.71 36.23 12.76
N ALA A 303 -36.89 35.27 13.02
CA ALA A 303 -37.10 33.95 13.64
C ALA A 303 -37.55 32.82 12.68
N GLU A 304 -36.89 31.77 12.57
CA GLU A 304 -36.08 30.99 13.53
C GLU A 304 -35.03 30.14 12.79
#